data_02cfa2e822693f2bbc16956a1a6b0e12
#
_entry.id   02cfa2e822693f2bbc16956a1a6b0e12
#
_cell.length_a   1.000
_cell.length_b   1.000
_cell.length_c   1.000
_cell.angle_alpha   90.00
_cell.angle_beta   90.00
_cell.angle_gamma   90.00
#
_symmetry.space_group_name_H-M   'P 1'
#
loop_
_entity.id
_entity.type
_entity.pdbx_description
1 polymer ?
#
loop_
_entity_poly.entity_id
_entity_poly.type
_entity_poly.pdbx_seq_one_letter_code
_entity_poly.pdbx_strand_id
1 'polypeptide(L)'
;MVARRMWRLFEPVHTVTYFAAESRAAYEAAGLRGFWRGYFAGRAAPIGPVGAAPVIAAFFNFAPAMVARALPAVWELITPEAALQARSAGAVTALRRLLDLGDGTAVPSSVASAAEMLAAAATDVDWAGRPLGGPNASLPVPAEPLAMLWHAATVLREHRGDGHVAALVAAGLDGREALVLRVAVDQAAARTAAAGAAAPWGKEQLLPVRGWTGEEWDSAVAALAGRGLVDHAGVATETGAAAYRAVEQATDLAAGRPWARLGEARTTELAGLLQPISRAASAVLPVPNPIGLAPGSATSGQG
;
A
#
# COMPACT_ATOMS: atom_id res chain seq x y z
N MET A 1 -9.94 -13.01 -7.60
CA MET A 1 -9.26 -12.48 -8.82
C MET A 1 -7.76 -12.54 -8.64
N VAL A 2 -7.00 -12.81 -9.71
CA VAL A 2 -5.54 -12.97 -9.68
C VAL A 2 -4.82 -11.72 -9.13
N ALA A 3 -5.23 -10.52 -9.54
CA ALA A 3 -4.61 -9.27 -9.09
C ALA A 3 -4.64 -9.13 -7.55
N ARG A 4 -5.75 -9.48 -6.89
CA ARG A 4 -5.86 -9.43 -5.42
C ARG A 4 -4.98 -10.49 -4.75
N ARG A 5 -4.91 -11.70 -5.30
CA ARG A 5 -4.02 -12.75 -4.80
C ARG A 5 -2.57 -12.29 -4.84
N MET A 6 -2.14 -11.75 -5.98
CA MET A 6 -0.76 -11.27 -6.15
C MET A 6 -0.47 -10.05 -5.27
N TRP A 7 -1.43 -9.11 -5.14
CA TRP A 7 -1.29 -7.99 -4.21
C TRP A 7 -1.00 -8.44 -2.78
N ARG A 8 -1.72 -9.42 -2.25
CA ARG A 8 -1.48 -9.96 -0.90
C ARG A 8 -0.08 -10.54 -0.72
N LEU A 9 0.57 -10.96 -1.80
CA LEU A 9 1.92 -11.52 -1.77
C LEU A 9 3.01 -10.44 -1.88
N PHE A 10 2.83 -9.41 -2.69
CA PHE A 10 3.86 -8.38 -2.85
C PHE A 10 3.68 -7.17 -1.93
N GLU A 11 2.47 -6.91 -1.42
CA GLU A 11 2.24 -5.79 -0.50
C GLU A 11 3.10 -5.85 0.76
N PRO A 12 3.27 -6.99 1.47
CA PRO A 12 4.19 -7.08 2.60
C PRO A 12 5.63 -6.72 2.24
N VAL A 13 6.09 -7.11 1.05
CA VAL A 13 7.44 -6.76 0.56
C VAL A 13 7.60 -5.25 0.40
N HIS A 14 6.59 -4.59 -0.20
CA HIS A 14 6.59 -3.13 -0.32
C HIS A 14 6.58 -2.45 1.04
N THR A 15 5.74 -2.91 1.97
CA THR A 15 5.45 -2.19 3.21
C THR A 15 6.57 -2.22 4.26
N VAL A 16 7.64 -2.98 4.06
CA VAL A 16 8.84 -2.91 4.91
C VAL A 16 9.37 -1.47 4.99
N THR A 17 9.19 -0.68 3.92
CA THR A 17 9.57 0.75 3.91
C THR A 17 8.82 1.60 4.93
N TYR A 18 7.69 1.14 5.46
CA TYR A 18 6.88 1.87 6.44
C TYR A 18 7.06 1.34 7.86
N PHE A 19 7.23 0.04 8.02
CA PHE A 19 7.13 -0.61 9.33
C PHE A 19 8.46 -1.15 9.85
N ALA A 20 9.46 -1.36 9.00
CA ALA A 20 10.76 -1.83 9.44
C ALA A 20 11.58 -0.71 10.11
N ALA A 21 12.32 -1.06 11.16
CA ALA A 21 13.20 -0.14 11.88
C ALA A 21 14.33 0.40 10.99
N GLU A 22 14.83 -0.43 10.09
CA GLU A 22 15.87 -0.09 9.13
C GLU A 22 15.44 1.02 8.16
N SER A 23 14.19 0.98 7.71
CA SER A 23 13.63 2.02 6.85
C SER A 23 13.53 3.36 7.59
N ARG A 24 13.14 3.34 8.85
CA ARG A 24 13.13 4.53 9.70
C ARG A 24 14.54 5.08 9.89
N ALA A 25 15.50 4.22 10.23
CA ALA A 25 16.88 4.61 10.43
C ALA A 25 17.50 5.21 9.16
N ALA A 26 17.20 4.66 7.99
CA ALA A 26 17.67 5.19 6.71
C ALA A 26 17.13 6.60 6.43
N TYR A 27 15.84 6.87 6.70
CA TYR A 27 15.28 8.21 6.58
C TYR A 27 15.88 9.19 7.60
N GLU A 28 16.06 8.76 8.84
CA GLU A 28 16.68 9.60 9.88
C GLU A 28 18.14 9.95 9.56
N ALA A 29 18.92 9.00 9.06
CA ALA A 29 20.28 9.21 8.57
C ALA A 29 20.35 10.20 7.39
N ALA A 30 19.29 10.20 6.56
CA ALA A 30 19.14 11.16 5.46
C ALA A 30 18.57 12.54 5.89
N GLY A 31 18.41 12.79 7.21
CA GLY A 31 17.94 14.06 7.76
C GLY A 31 16.42 14.15 7.97
N LEU A 32 15.65 13.12 7.65
CA LEU A 32 14.20 13.10 7.81
C LEU A 32 13.81 12.52 9.18
N ARG A 33 13.81 13.37 10.19
CA ARG A 33 13.42 12.97 11.55
C ARG A 33 11.89 12.81 11.68
N GLY A 34 11.49 11.72 12.28
CA GLY A 34 10.08 11.37 12.54
C GLY A 34 9.42 10.68 11.35
N PHE A 35 8.47 9.78 11.67
CA PHE A 35 7.83 8.88 10.71
C PHE A 35 7.22 9.59 9.48
N TRP A 36 6.43 10.64 9.70
CA TRP A 36 5.65 11.25 8.63
C TRP A 36 6.48 12.01 7.60
N ARG A 37 7.63 12.59 7.98
CA ARG A 37 8.52 13.23 7.02
C ARG A 37 9.11 12.21 6.05
N GLY A 38 9.62 11.08 6.56
CA GLY A 38 10.10 9.98 5.73
C GLY A 38 9.00 9.38 4.86
N TYR A 39 7.81 9.16 5.43
CA TYR A 39 6.67 8.63 4.70
C TYR A 39 6.25 9.49 3.50
N PHE A 40 6.03 10.80 3.73
CA PHE A 40 5.60 11.71 2.66
C PHE A 40 6.72 11.96 1.65
N ALA A 41 7.95 12.18 2.09
CA ALA A 41 9.09 12.34 1.19
C ALA A 41 9.30 11.10 0.32
N GLY A 42 9.41 9.92 0.93
CA GLY A 42 9.68 8.69 0.20
C GLY A 42 8.61 8.32 -0.81
N ARG A 43 7.32 8.56 -0.52
CA ARG A 43 6.23 8.28 -1.46
C ARG A 43 6.08 9.34 -2.55
N ALA A 44 6.34 10.62 -2.23
CA ALA A 44 6.22 11.71 -3.19
C ALA A 44 7.46 11.87 -4.08
N ALA A 45 8.64 11.42 -3.65
CA ALA A 45 9.90 11.59 -4.36
C ALA A 45 9.86 11.19 -5.86
N PRO A 46 9.18 10.11 -6.30
CA PRO A 46 9.09 9.79 -7.73
C PRO A 46 8.41 10.87 -8.57
N ILE A 47 7.53 11.69 -7.97
CA ILE A 47 6.85 12.80 -8.66
C ILE A 47 7.77 14.03 -8.78
N GLY A 48 8.88 14.05 -8.02
CA GLY A 48 9.79 15.19 -7.91
C GLY A 48 9.47 16.11 -6.73
N PRO A 49 10.09 17.30 -6.65
CA PRO A 49 9.96 18.23 -5.53
C PRO A 49 8.65 19.04 -5.60
N VAL A 50 7.52 18.33 -5.64
CA VAL A 50 6.19 18.93 -5.76
C VAL A 50 5.67 19.48 -4.42
N GLY A 51 4.73 20.42 -4.50
CA GLY A 51 3.98 20.93 -3.35
C GLY A 51 2.91 19.94 -2.87
N ALA A 52 2.11 20.35 -1.88
CA ALA A 52 1.11 19.49 -1.26
C ALA A 52 -0.03 19.06 -2.21
N ALA A 53 -0.48 19.93 -3.12
CA ALA A 53 -1.68 19.68 -3.92
C ALA A 53 -1.63 18.40 -4.79
N PRO A 54 -0.58 18.12 -5.57
CA PRO A 54 -0.48 16.87 -6.33
C PRO A 54 -0.45 15.63 -5.41
N VAL A 55 0.17 15.75 -4.24
CA VAL A 55 0.27 14.65 -3.27
C VAL A 55 -1.07 14.41 -2.57
N ILE A 56 -1.81 15.45 -2.21
CA ILE A 56 -3.19 15.34 -1.69
C ILE A 56 -4.06 14.56 -2.69
N ALA A 57 -3.98 14.92 -3.96
CA ALA A 57 -4.74 14.25 -5.01
C ALA A 57 -4.38 12.76 -5.15
N ALA A 58 -3.09 12.41 -5.04
CA ALA A 58 -2.61 11.04 -5.19
C ALA A 58 -2.79 10.18 -3.92
N PHE A 59 -2.71 10.79 -2.73
CA PHE A 59 -2.77 10.04 -1.46
C PHE A 59 -4.18 9.88 -0.92
N PHE A 60 -5.13 10.55 -1.47
CA PHE A 60 -6.58 10.45 -1.36
C PHE A 60 -7.16 10.41 0.07
N ASN A 61 -6.76 9.44 0.91
CA ASN A 61 -7.36 9.23 2.24
C ASN A 61 -6.70 10.03 3.37
N PHE A 62 -5.66 10.83 3.07
CA PHE A 62 -5.07 11.72 4.07
C PHE A 62 -5.77 13.07 4.09
N ALA A 63 -5.95 13.63 5.28
CA ALA A 63 -6.41 15.01 5.41
C ALA A 63 -5.42 15.97 4.73
N PRO A 64 -5.89 16.94 3.93
CA PRO A 64 -5.02 17.89 3.25
C PRO A 64 -4.03 18.59 4.18
N ALA A 65 -4.48 18.96 5.38
CA ALA A 65 -3.64 19.61 6.39
C ALA A 65 -2.47 18.71 6.85
N MET A 66 -2.67 17.40 6.91
CA MET A 66 -1.60 16.46 7.28
C MET A 66 -0.51 16.38 6.21
N VAL A 67 -0.90 16.35 4.94
CA VAL A 67 0.03 16.38 3.80
C VAL A 67 0.79 17.72 3.75
N ALA A 68 0.06 18.84 3.89
CA ALA A 68 0.62 20.18 3.83
C ALA A 68 1.62 20.50 4.97
N ARG A 69 1.56 19.79 6.10
CA ARG A 69 2.58 19.90 7.16
C ARG A 69 3.94 19.35 6.76
N ALA A 70 3.98 18.41 5.83
CA ALA A 70 5.22 17.79 5.37
C ALA A 70 5.70 18.40 4.05
N LEU A 71 4.80 18.75 3.14
CA LEU A 71 5.11 19.23 1.79
C LEU A 71 4.66 20.68 1.57
N PRO A 72 5.49 21.52 0.93
CA PRO A 72 6.79 21.19 0.31
C PRO A 72 8.00 21.20 1.25
N ALA A 73 7.83 21.56 2.55
CA ALA A 73 8.92 21.84 3.48
C ALA A 73 9.98 20.71 3.59
N VAL A 74 9.59 19.47 3.33
CA VAL A 74 10.52 18.33 3.37
C VAL A 74 11.62 18.46 2.31
N TRP A 75 11.36 19.14 1.19
CA TRP A 75 12.33 19.32 0.11
C TRP A 75 13.45 20.36 0.43
N GLU A 76 13.29 21.11 1.52
CA GLU A 76 14.36 21.93 2.09
C GLU A 76 15.36 21.10 2.89
N LEU A 77 14.95 19.90 3.33
CA LEU A 77 15.77 18.99 4.14
C LEU A 77 16.48 17.93 3.29
N ILE A 78 15.87 17.52 2.17
CA ILE A 78 16.37 16.42 1.35
C ILE A 78 15.92 16.59 -0.10
N THR A 79 16.74 16.16 -1.07
CA THR A 79 16.31 16.09 -2.46
C THR A 79 15.44 14.83 -2.72
N PRO A 80 14.59 14.83 -3.76
CA PRO A 80 13.84 13.62 -4.15
C PRO A 80 14.76 12.41 -4.38
N GLU A 81 15.92 12.60 -5.03
CA GLU A 81 16.88 11.54 -5.32
C GLU A 81 17.44 10.92 -4.03
N ALA A 82 17.82 11.75 -3.05
CA ALA A 82 18.30 11.27 -1.77
C ALA A 82 17.19 10.58 -0.96
N ALA A 83 15.93 11.04 -1.06
CA ALA A 83 14.80 10.37 -0.45
C ALA A 83 14.53 8.99 -1.09
N LEU A 84 14.67 8.87 -2.41
CA LEU A 84 14.59 7.59 -3.14
C LEU A 84 15.70 6.63 -2.71
N GLN A 85 16.92 7.13 -2.56
CA GLN A 85 18.06 6.32 -2.09
C GLN A 85 17.82 5.81 -0.66
N ALA A 86 17.42 6.68 0.26
CA ALA A 86 17.13 6.30 1.64
C ALA A 86 15.98 5.27 1.71
N ARG A 87 14.92 5.46 0.93
CA ARG A 87 13.78 4.56 0.80
C ARG A 87 14.21 3.15 0.38
N SER A 88 15.01 3.08 -0.69
CA SER A 88 15.50 1.80 -1.22
C SER A 88 16.48 1.11 -0.27
N ALA A 89 17.46 1.86 0.26
CA ALA A 89 18.47 1.32 1.17
C ALA A 89 17.82 0.74 2.44
N GLY A 90 16.89 1.46 3.06
CA GLY A 90 16.18 0.98 4.23
C GLY A 90 15.36 -0.29 3.96
N ALA A 91 14.66 -0.34 2.83
CA ALA A 91 13.87 -1.51 2.44
C ALA A 91 14.76 -2.74 2.16
N VAL A 92 15.88 -2.57 1.45
CA VAL A 92 16.83 -3.65 1.16
C VAL A 92 17.44 -4.20 2.45
N THR A 93 17.89 -3.32 3.36
CA THR A 93 18.44 -3.73 4.66
C THR A 93 17.39 -4.51 5.47
N ALA A 94 16.15 -4.05 5.50
CA ALA A 94 15.06 -4.74 6.17
C ALA A 94 14.80 -6.12 5.56
N LEU A 95 14.69 -6.22 4.23
CA LEU A 95 14.47 -7.49 3.54
C LEU A 95 15.63 -8.47 3.76
N ARG A 96 16.87 -7.99 3.74
CA ARG A 96 18.05 -8.83 4.02
C ARG A 96 17.95 -9.48 5.40
N ARG A 97 17.66 -8.71 6.43
CA ARG A 97 17.45 -9.24 7.79
C ARG A 97 16.24 -10.18 7.88
N LEU A 98 15.10 -9.80 7.30
CA LEU A 98 13.86 -10.58 7.36
C LEU A 98 13.96 -11.94 6.65
N LEU A 99 14.82 -12.02 5.63
CA LEU A 99 15.12 -13.25 4.90
C LEU A 99 16.32 -14.01 5.49
N ASP A 100 16.84 -13.57 6.64
CA ASP A 100 17.99 -14.18 7.33
C ASP A 100 19.25 -14.26 6.43
N LEU A 101 19.49 -13.23 5.65
CA LEU A 101 20.65 -13.09 4.78
C LEU A 101 21.72 -12.26 5.50
N GLY A 102 22.82 -12.89 5.92
CA GLY A 102 23.96 -12.21 6.50
C GLY A 102 24.58 -11.17 5.55
N ASP A 103 25.37 -10.26 6.11
CA ASP A 103 26.10 -9.26 5.34
C ASP A 103 27.06 -9.94 4.34
N GLY A 104 27.02 -9.48 3.08
CA GLY A 104 27.82 -10.06 2.00
C GLY A 104 27.35 -11.43 1.51
N THR A 105 26.32 -12.03 2.09
CA THR A 105 25.75 -13.29 1.61
C THR A 105 25.03 -13.08 0.28
N ALA A 106 25.28 -13.96 -0.68
CA ALA A 106 24.58 -13.97 -1.96
C ALA A 106 23.07 -14.18 -1.76
N VAL A 107 22.27 -13.45 -2.53
CA VAL A 107 20.82 -13.61 -2.54
C VAL A 107 20.47 -14.98 -3.13
N PRO A 108 19.61 -15.79 -2.49
CA PRO A 108 19.18 -17.08 -3.04
C PRO A 108 18.59 -16.96 -4.44
N SER A 109 18.87 -17.92 -5.30
CA SER A 109 18.38 -17.94 -6.69
C SER A 109 16.86 -17.84 -6.77
N SER A 110 16.12 -18.45 -5.84
CA SER A 110 14.66 -18.34 -5.77
C SER A 110 14.17 -16.91 -5.53
N VAL A 111 14.88 -16.13 -4.70
CA VAL A 111 14.58 -14.72 -4.45
C VAL A 111 14.95 -13.88 -5.68
N ALA A 112 16.09 -14.16 -6.32
CA ALA A 112 16.48 -13.48 -7.56
C ALA A 112 15.46 -13.75 -8.69
N SER A 113 15.04 -15.00 -8.88
CA SER A 113 13.99 -15.35 -9.85
C SER A 113 12.65 -14.65 -9.54
N ALA A 114 12.25 -14.58 -8.26
CA ALA A 114 11.06 -13.83 -7.86
C ALA A 114 11.18 -12.34 -8.22
N ALA A 115 12.35 -11.73 -8.01
CA ALA A 115 12.62 -10.34 -8.34
C ALA A 115 12.51 -10.08 -9.85
N GLU A 116 13.14 -10.90 -10.67
CA GLU A 116 13.10 -10.81 -12.13
C GLU A 116 11.68 -10.97 -12.68
N MET A 117 10.93 -11.96 -12.20
CA MET A 117 9.56 -12.19 -12.64
C MET A 117 8.62 -11.08 -12.20
N LEU A 118 8.78 -10.55 -10.98
CA LEU A 118 7.97 -9.43 -10.49
C LEU A 118 8.32 -8.14 -11.23
N ALA A 119 9.59 -7.90 -11.54
CA ALA A 119 10.05 -6.78 -12.36
C ALA A 119 9.49 -6.85 -13.78
N ALA A 120 9.46 -8.03 -14.40
CA ALA A 120 8.83 -8.23 -15.70
C ALA A 120 7.33 -7.85 -15.67
N ALA A 121 6.59 -8.24 -14.61
CA ALA A 121 5.20 -7.82 -14.44
C ALA A 121 5.08 -6.30 -14.23
N ALA A 122 6.00 -5.69 -13.49
CA ALA A 122 6.01 -4.24 -13.22
C ALA A 122 6.34 -3.39 -14.46
N THR A 123 7.05 -3.94 -15.45
CA THR A 123 7.35 -3.25 -16.71
C THR A 123 6.09 -3.08 -17.58
N ASP A 124 5.09 -3.93 -17.40
CA ASP A 124 3.87 -3.94 -18.22
C ASP A 124 2.72 -3.07 -17.68
N VAL A 125 2.97 -2.25 -16.65
CA VAL A 125 1.94 -1.35 -16.12
C VAL A 125 1.63 -0.19 -17.07
N ASP A 126 0.37 0.22 -17.12
CA ASP A 126 -0.04 1.46 -17.78
C ASP A 126 0.26 2.66 -16.89
N TRP A 127 0.69 3.77 -17.49
CA TRP A 127 1.08 4.99 -16.76
C TRP A 127 -0.03 6.04 -16.75
N ALA A 128 -0.83 6.10 -17.82
CA ALA A 128 -1.89 7.08 -17.94
C ALA A 128 -2.93 6.93 -16.81
N GLY A 129 -3.21 8.01 -16.10
CA GLY A 129 -4.10 8.00 -14.94
C GLY A 129 -3.49 7.34 -13.69
N ARG A 130 -2.15 7.19 -13.63
CA ARG A 130 -1.43 6.57 -12.52
C ARG A 130 -0.42 7.54 -11.89
N PRO A 131 -0.88 8.51 -11.06
CA PRO A 131 -0.03 9.57 -10.52
C PRO A 131 1.12 9.09 -9.62
N LEU A 132 1.05 7.90 -9.07
CA LEU A 132 2.12 7.28 -8.29
C LEU A 132 2.75 6.09 -9.02
N GLY A 133 1.94 5.25 -9.64
CA GLY A 133 2.42 4.07 -10.37
C GLY A 133 3.30 4.44 -11.55
N GLY A 134 2.90 5.41 -12.38
CA GLY A 134 3.69 5.86 -13.52
C GLY A 134 5.05 6.42 -13.14
N PRO A 135 5.15 7.40 -12.23
CA PRO A 135 6.45 7.90 -11.76
C PRO A 135 7.34 6.84 -11.12
N ASN A 136 6.79 5.90 -10.34
CA ASN A 136 7.60 4.79 -9.82
C ASN A 136 8.09 3.85 -10.93
N ALA A 137 7.27 3.58 -11.96
CA ALA A 137 7.65 2.75 -13.09
C ALA A 137 8.68 3.41 -14.02
N SER A 138 8.79 4.75 -14.00
CA SER A 138 9.79 5.49 -14.77
C SER A 138 11.19 5.50 -14.15
N LEU A 139 11.32 5.08 -12.89
CA LEU A 139 12.61 4.99 -12.22
C LEU A 139 13.43 3.82 -12.77
N PRO A 140 14.77 3.92 -12.81
CA PRO A 140 15.62 2.82 -13.23
C PRO A 140 15.39 1.58 -12.38
N VAL A 141 15.26 0.42 -13.02
CA VAL A 141 15.14 -0.87 -12.34
C VAL A 141 16.50 -1.22 -11.71
N PRO A 142 16.58 -1.44 -10.39
CA PRO A 142 17.84 -1.80 -9.74
C PRO A 142 18.35 -3.17 -10.21
N ALA A 143 19.68 -3.32 -10.30
CA ALA A 143 20.31 -4.59 -10.67
C ALA A 143 20.44 -5.57 -9.48
N GLU A 144 20.51 -5.06 -8.24
CA GLU A 144 20.59 -5.88 -7.03
C GLU A 144 19.25 -6.56 -6.77
N PRO A 145 19.18 -7.88 -6.57
CA PRO A 145 17.90 -8.61 -6.53
C PRO A 145 16.90 -8.16 -5.46
N LEU A 146 17.33 -7.82 -4.24
CA LEU A 146 16.40 -7.35 -3.20
C LEU A 146 15.88 -5.94 -3.51
N ALA A 147 16.72 -5.07 -4.06
CA ALA A 147 16.30 -3.75 -4.51
C ALA A 147 15.33 -3.86 -5.70
N MET A 148 15.60 -4.75 -6.65
CA MET A 148 14.72 -5.06 -7.78
C MET A 148 13.37 -5.58 -7.30
N LEU A 149 13.36 -6.55 -6.39
CA LEU A 149 12.15 -7.12 -5.81
C LEU A 149 11.28 -6.06 -5.14
N TRP A 150 11.90 -5.25 -4.27
CA TRP A 150 11.20 -4.19 -3.55
C TRP A 150 10.69 -3.08 -4.50
N HIS A 151 11.51 -2.69 -5.48
CA HIS A 151 11.12 -1.69 -6.49
C HIS A 151 9.92 -2.18 -7.30
N ALA A 152 9.95 -3.40 -7.81
CA ALA A 152 8.84 -3.99 -8.56
C ALA A 152 7.56 -4.10 -7.72
N ALA A 153 7.67 -4.53 -6.46
CA ALA A 153 6.55 -4.55 -5.53
C ALA A 153 5.98 -3.13 -5.31
N THR A 154 6.84 -2.10 -5.25
CA THR A 154 6.43 -0.70 -5.12
C THR A 154 5.68 -0.20 -6.35
N VAL A 155 6.19 -0.46 -7.56
CA VAL A 155 5.51 -0.09 -8.82
C VAL A 155 4.12 -0.71 -8.88
N LEU A 156 4.00 -2.01 -8.66
CA LEU A 156 2.72 -2.74 -8.71
C LEU A 156 1.74 -2.29 -7.62
N ARG A 157 2.25 -1.98 -6.43
CA ARG A 157 1.46 -1.46 -5.31
C ARG A 157 0.89 -0.08 -5.62
N GLU A 158 1.73 0.84 -6.10
CA GLU A 158 1.27 2.20 -6.41
C GLU A 158 0.35 2.20 -7.64
N HIS A 159 0.65 1.38 -8.66
CA HIS A 159 -0.25 1.18 -9.80
C HIS A 159 -1.64 0.67 -9.35
N ARG A 160 -1.70 -0.33 -8.45
CA ARG A 160 -2.97 -0.80 -7.89
C ARG A 160 -3.65 0.29 -7.04
N GLY A 161 -2.88 1.03 -6.25
CA GLY A 161 -3.37 2.12 -5.42
C GLY A 161 -4.04 3.22 -6.22
N ASP A 162 -3.44 3.65 -7.32
CA ASP A 162 -4.02 4.64 -8.24
C ASP A 162 -5.33 4.11 -8.86
N GLY A 163 -5.37 2.83 -9.24
CA GLY A 163 -6.61 2.20 -9.72
C GLY A 163 -7.70 2.14 -8.66
N HIS A 164 -7.34 1.96 -7.40
CA HIS A 164 -8.27 2.00 -6.28
C HIS A 164 -8.84 3.42 -6.07
N VAL A 165 -7.99 4.44 -6.11
CA VAL A 165 -8.42 5.84 -6.04
C VAL A 165 -9.39 6.18 -7.18
N ALA A 166 -9.07 5.78 -8.40
CA ALA A 166 -9.98 5.99 -9.55
C ALA A 166 -11.34 5.29 -9.35
N ALA A 167 -11.35 4.07 -8.81
CA ALA A 167 -12.58 3.33 -8.49
C ALA A 167 -13.40 4.02 -7.40
N LEU A 168 -12.76 4.55 -6.35
CA LEU A 168 -13.42 5.31 -5.29
C LEU A 168 -14.07 6.59 -5.81
N VAL A 169 -13.33 7.37 -6.61
CA VAL A 169 -13.84 8.59 -7.25
C VAL A 169 -15.02 8.28 -8.17
N ALA A 170 -14.92 7.23 -8.99
CA ALA A 170 -16.01 6.79 -9.86
C ALA A 170 -17.26 6.33 -9.08
N ALA A 171 -17.09 5.80 -7.86
CA ALA A 171 -18.18 5.45 -6.95
C ALA A 171 -18.75 6.67 -6.18
N GLY A 172 -18.23 7.87 -6.42
CA GLY A 172 -18.65 9.11 -5.73
C GLY A 172 -18.28 9.13 -4.25
N LEU A 173 -17.17 8.48 -3.87
CA LEU A 173 -16.65 8.48 -2.49
C LEU A 173 -15.46 9.43 -2.38
N ASP A 174 -15.47 10.30 -1.39
CA ASP A 174 -14.29 11.08 -1.00
C ASP A 174 -13.35 10.26 -0.10
N GLY A 175 -12.18 10.84 0.23
CA GLY A 175 -11.16 10.14 1.03
C GLY A 175 -11.61 9.77 2.45
N ARG A 176 -12.51 10.56 3.07
CA ARG A 176 -13.08 10.31 4.40
C ARG A 176 -14.15 9.24 4.33
N GLU A 177 -15.09 9.38 3.36
CA GLU A 177 -16.17 8.44 3.12
C GLU A 177 -15.62 7.04 2.81
N ALA A 178 -14.53 6.96 2.02
CA ALA A 178 -13.85 5.70 1.73
C ALA A 178 -13.29 5.02 3.00
N LEU A 179 -12.72 5.80 3.94
CA LEU A 179 -12.24 5.27 5.21
C LEU A 179 -13.39 4.79 6.10
N VAL A 180 -14.45 5.60 6.22
CA VAL A 180 -15.63 5.27 7.02
C VAL A 180 -16.31 4.01 6.50
N LEU A 181 -16.57 3.95 5.19
CA LEU A 181 -17.22 2.79 4.58
C LEU A 181 -16.39 1.52 4.75
N ARG A 182 -15.08 1.60 4.55
CA ARG A 182 -14.17 0.48 4.79
C ARG A 182 -14.26 -0.01 6.23
N VAL A 183 -14.15 0.90 7.21
CA VAL A 183 -14.25 0.54 8.63
C VAL A 183 -15.57 -0.11 8.95
N ALA A 184 -16.68 0.44 8.44
CA ALA A 184 -18.01 -0.10 8.65
C ALA A 184 -18.14 -1.55 8.11
N VAL A 185 -17.59 -1.81 6.91
CA VAL A 185 -17.59 -3.15 6.30
C VAL A 185 -16.66 -4.11 7.04
N ASP A 186 -15.44 -3.69 7.39
CA ASP A 186 -14.48 -4.53 8.11
C ASP A 186 -15.02 -4.92 9.50
N GLN A 187 -15.66 -3.97 10.23
CA GLN A 187 -16.29 -4.23 11.51
C GLN A 187 -17.51 -5.16 11.40
N ALA A 188 -18.32 -5.01 10.35
CA ALA A 188 -19.43 -5.91 10.10
C ALA A 188 -18.94 -7.36 9.84
N ALA A 189 -17.88 -7.51 9.05
CA ALA A 189 -17.24 -8.79 8.79
C ALA A 189 -16.63 -9.41 10.07
N ALA A 190 -16.01 -8.59 10.92
CA ALA A 190 -15.41 -9.05 12.18
C ALA A 190 -16.45 -9.61 13.17
N ARG A 191 -17.70 -9.12 13.15
CA ARG A 191 -18.79 -9.65 14.00
C ARG A 191 -19.18 -11.08 13.66
N THR A 192 -18.92 -11.51 12.43
CA THR A 192 -19.22 -12.86 11.94
C THR A 192 -17.97 -13.75 11.86
N ALA A 193 -16.78 -13.19 12.16
CA ALA A 193 -15.53 -13.93 12.15
C ALA A 193 -15.41 -14.89 13.33
N ALA A 194 -14.52 -15.88 13.20
CA ALA A 194 -14.22 -16.81 14.27
C ALA A 194 -13.67 -16.10 15.52
N ALA A 195 -13.97 -16.62 16.70
CA ALA A 195 -13.46 -16.11 17.98
C ALA A 195 -11.92 -16.05 17.96
N GLY A 196 -11.36 -14.88 18.36
CA GLY A 196 -9.91 -14.67 18.40
C GLY A 196 -9.32 -13.95 17.17
N ALA A 197 -10.11 -13.61 16.16
CA ALA A 197 -9.65 -12.73 15.09
C ALA A 197 -9.34 -11.32 15.65
N ALA A 198 -8.21 -10.72 15.22
CA ALA A 198 -7.88 -9.36 15.62
C ALA A 198 -8.95 -8.38 15.09
N ALA A 199 -9.42 -7.49 15.98
CA ALA A 199 -10.38 -6.47 15.59
C ALA A 199 -9.75 -5.55 14.52
N PRO A 200 -10.47 -5.18 13.45
CA PRO A 200 -9.96 -4.25 12.45
C PRO A 200 -9.76 -2.85 13.07
N TRP A 201 -8.91 -2.04 12.41
CA TRP A 201 -8.76 -0.64 12.81
C TRP A 201 -10.10 0.11 12.68
N GLY A 202 -10.42 0.88 13.71
CA GLY A 202 -11.60 1.74 13.76
C GLY A 202 -11.25 3.23 13.64
N LYS A 203 -12.24 4.07 13.93
CA LYS A 203 -12.14 5.54 13.95
C LYS A 203 -10.91 6.02 14.73
N GLU A 204 -10.77 5.57 15.99
CA GLU A 204 -9.77 6.07 16.92
C GLU A 204 -8.33 5.80 16.46
N GLN A 205 -8.07 4.64 15.83
CA GLN A 205 -6.77 4.29 15.29
C GLN A 205 -6.47 5.04 13.98
N LEU A 206 -7.49 5.33 13.17
CA LEU A 206 -7.32 5.95 11.86
C LEU A 206 -7.18 7.47 11.93
N LEU A 207 -7.92 8.16 12.81
CA LEU A 207 -7.88 9.61 12.89
C LEU A 207 -6.46 10.17 13.03
N PRO A 208 -5.60 9.71 13.98
CA PRO A 208 -4.27 10.27 14.14
C PRO A 208 -3.32 9.95 12.98
N VAL A 209 -3.54 8.82 12.27
CA VAL A 209 -2.68 8.39 11.16
C VAL A 209 -3.18 8.83 9.77
N ARG A 210 -4.35 9.47 9.71
CA ARG A 210 -4.89 10.08 8.49
C ARG A 210 -5.07 11.59 8.61
N GLY A 211 -5.01 12.12 9.82
CA GLY A 211 -5.06 13.55 10.12
C GLY A 211 -6.46 14.15 10.07
N TRP A 212 -7.51 13.35 9.99
CA TRP A 212 -8.90 13.78 10.06
C TRP A 212 -9.33 14.05 11.51
N THR A 213 -10.27 14.97 11.70
CA THR A 213 -10.91 15.25 13.00
C THR A 213 -12.09 14.31 13.24
N GLY A 214 -12.55 14.25 14.50
CA GLY A 214 -13.77 13.53 14.85
C GLY A 214 -15.01 14.07 14.14
N GLU A 215 -15.13 15.40 14.02
CA GLU A 215 -16.23 16.08 13.33
C GLU A 215 -16.26 15.77 11.83
N GLU A 216 -15.10 15.78 11.18
CA GLU A 216 -14.99 15.40 9.76
C GLU A 216 -15.37 13.95 9.53
N TRP A 217 -15.02 13.05 10.45
CA TRP A 217 -15.43 11.65 10.41
C TRP A 217 -16.95 11.51 10.56
N ASP A 218 -17.55 12.18 11.56
CA ASP A 218 -18.98 12.09 11.84
C ASP A 218 -19.80 12.70 10.69
N SER A 219 -19.29 13.76 10.04
CA SER A 219 -19.86 14.32 8.81
C SER A 219 -19.86 13.30 7.67
N ALA A 220 -18.79 12.53 7.52
CA ALA A 220 -18.73 11.47 6.50
C ALA A 220 -19.70 10.32 6.81
N VAL A 221 -19.86 9.93 8.08
CA VAL A 221 -20.89 8.96 8.49
C VAL A 221 -22.28 9.47 8.12
N ALA A 222 -22.61 10.74 8.41
CA ALA A 222 -23.90 11.32 8.07
C ALA A 222 -24.15 11.35 6.56
N ALA A 223 -23.14 11.70 5.75
CA ALA A 223 -23.23 11.71 4.30
C ALA A 223 -23.47 10.29 3.73
N LEU A 224 -22.76 9.28 4.23
CA LEU A 224 -22.94 7.89 3.84
C LEU A 224 -24.30 7.35 4.29
N ALA A 225 -24.79 7.73 5.47
CA ALA A 225 -26.11 7.35 5.96
C ALA A 225 -27.22 7.96 5.09
N GLY A 226 -27.09 9.22 4.68
CA GLY A 226 -28.01 9.87 3.75
C GLY A 226 -28.08 9.19 2.37
N ARG A 227 -27.01 8.46 1.99
CA ARG A 227 -26.94 7.62 0.77
C ARG A 227 -27.34 6.16 1.01
N GLY A 228 -27.69 5.79 2.24
CA GLY A 228 -28.04 4.41 2.62
C GLY A 228 -26.88 3.42 2.59
N LEU A 229 -25.62 3.90 2.62
CA LEU A 229 -24.43 3.03 2.61
C LEU A 229 -24.03 2.55 4.01
N VAL A 230 -24.34 3.35 5.03
CA VAL A 230 -24.26 2.96 6.43
C VAL A 230 -25.57 3.32 7.12
N ASP A 231 -25.87 2.75 8.27
CA ASP A 231 -26.96 3.20 9.13
C ASP A 231 -26.55 4.40 9.99
N HIS A 232 -27.47 4.95 10.79
CA HIS A 232 -27.21 6.07 11.67
C HIS A 232 -26.19 5.78 12.79
N ALA A 233 -25.92 4.52 13.06
CA ALA A 233 -24.88 4.09 13.99
C ALA A 233 -23.53 3.86 13.30
N GLY A 234 -23.42 4.10 11.98
CA GLY A 234 -22.22 3.91 11.18
C GLY A 234 -21.94 2.44 10.81
N VAL A 235 -22.94 1.57 10.93
CA VAL A 235 -22.81 0.15 10.54
C VAL A 235 -23.09 0.03 9.03
N ALA A 236 -22.27 -0.75 8.32
CA ALA A 236 -22.47 -0.97 6.90
C ALA A 236 -23.81 -1.64 6.62
N THR A 237 -24.58 -1.06 5.70
CA THR A 237 -25.77 -1.70 5.14
C THR A 237 -25.37 -2.72 4.06
N GLU A 238 -26.34 -3.53 3.60
CA GLU A 238 -26.11 -4.41 2.45
C GLU A 238 -25.72 -3.62 1.19
N THR A 239 -26.35 -2.45 0.97
CA THR A 239 -26.01 -1.52 -0.12
C THR A 239 -24.57 -1.02 0.02
N GLY A 240 -24.15 -0.62 1.23
CA GLY A 240 -22.79 -0.19 1.49
C GLY A 240 -21.75 -1.29 1.29
N ALA A 241 -22.04 -2.49 1.77
CA ALA A 241 -21.19 -3.66 1.53
C ALA A 241 -21.10 -4.02 0.03
N ALA A 242 -22.20 -3.89 -0.72
CA ALA A 242 -22.20 -4.09 -2.16
C ALA A 242 -21.38 -3.01 -2.89
N ALA A 243 -21.54 -1.73 -2.52
CA ALA A 243 -20.75 -0.63 -3.06
C ALA A 243 -19.25 -0.82 -2.80
N TYR A 244 -18.87 -1.20 -1.59
CA TYR A 244 -17.47 -1.51 -1.25
C TYR A 244 -16.93 -2.67 -2.10
N ARG A 245 -17.69 -3.77 -2.25
CA ARG A 245 -17.29 -4.89 -3.12
C ARG A 245 -17.13 -4.47 -4.58
N ALA A 246 -17.99 -3.59 -5.08
CA ALA A 246 -17.88 -3.07 -6.46
C ALA A 246 -16.58 -2.25 -6.66
N VAL A 247 -16.22 -1.39 -5.71
CA VAL A 247 -14.94 -0.66 -5.71
C VAL A 247 -13.76 -1.63 -5.72
N GLU A 248 -13.80 -2.66 -4.88
CA GLU A 248 -12.73 -3.66 -4.81
C GLU A 248 -12.62 -4.48 -6.11
N GLN A 249 -13.74 -4.79 -6.76
CA GLN A 249 -13.74 -5.47 -8.07
C GLN A 249 -13.17 -4.57 -9.17
N ALA A 250 -13.57 -3.30 -9.22
CA ALA A 250 -13.02 -2.31 -10.16
C ALA A 250 -11.51 -2.12 -9.95
N THR A 251 -11.05 -2.09 -8.69
CA THR A 251 -9.63 -2.05 -8.34
C THR A 251 -8.87 -3.26 -8.88
N ASP A 252 -9.42 -4.46 -8.70
CA ASP A 252 -8.79 -5.70 -9.17
C ASP A 252 -8.73 -5.76 -10.71
N LEU A 253 -9.75 -5.25 -11.41
CA LEU A 253 -9.75 -5.10 -12.87
C LEU A 253 -8.68 -4.11 -13.33
N ALA A 254 -8.63 -2.93 -12.69
CA ALA A 254 -7.64 -1.89 -12.98
C ALA A 254 -6.19 -2.34 -12.74
N ALA A 255 -5.97 -3.32 -11.85
CA ALA A 255 -4.66 -3.90 -11.55
C ALA A 255 -4.38 -5.24 -12.28
N GLY A 256 -5.26 -5.66 -13.19
CA GLY A 256 -5.20 -6.99 -13.80
C GLY A 256 -4.21 -7.16 -14.93
N ARG A 257 -3.89 -6.06 -15.65
CA ARG A 257 -3.09 -6.09 -16.89
C ARG A 257 -1.71 -6.74 -16.76
N PRO A 258 -0.90 -6.45 -15.73
CA PRO A 258 0.41 -7.09 -15.57
C PRO A 258 0.33 -8.63 -15.51
N TRP A 259 -0.68 -9.13 -14.83
CA TRP A 259 -0.88 -10.57 -14.63
C TRP A 259 -1.41 -11.27 -15.88
N ALA A 260 -2.28 -10.60 -16.64
CA ALA A 260 -2.76 -11.11 -17.91
C ALA A 260 -1.60 -11.27 -18.93
N ARG A 261 -0.65 -10.34 -18.93
CA ARG A 261 0.54 -10.39 -19.80
C ARG A 261 1.58 -11.40 -19.33
N LEU A 262 1.80 -11.51 -18.03
CA LEU A 262 2.70 -12.51 -17.47
C LEU A 262 2.22 -13.94 -17.77
N GLY A 263 0.91 -14.12 -17.87
CA GLY A 263 0.26 -15.40 -18.11
C GLY A 263 0.08 -16.24 -16.85
N GLU A 264 -0.85 -17.19 -16.90
CA GLU A 264 -1.29 -17.96 -15.73
C GLU A 264 -0.16 -18.81 -15.12
N ALA A 265 0.57 -19.54 -15.95
CA ALA A 265 1.64 -20.44 -15.50
C ALA A 265 2.75 -19.66 -14.74
N ARG A 266 3.25 -18.59 -15.35
CA ARG A 266 4.29 -17.75 -14.73
C ARG A 266 3.76 -17.01 -13.49
N THR A 267 2.51 -16.57 -13.48
CA THR A 267 1.91 -15.94 -12.31
C THR A 267 1.78 -16.93 -11.16
N THR A 268 1.46 -18.19 -11.44
CA THR A 268 1.39 -19.25 -10.43
C THR A 268 2.77 -19.59 -9.87
N GLU A 269 3.77 -19.70 -10.72
CA GLU A 269 5.18 -19.89 -10.33
C GLU A 269 5.65 -18.73 -9.44
N LEU A 270 5.46 -17.49 -9.88
CA LEU A 270 5.81 -16.29 -9.10
C LEU A 270 5.09 -16.26 -7.75
N ALA A 271 3.83 -16.63 -7.67
CA ALA A 271 3.09 -16.70 -6.42
C ALA A 271 3.74 -17.68 -5.43
N GLY A 272 4.20 -18.84 -5.92
CA GLY A 272 4.96 -19.80 -5.11
C GLY A 272 6.29 -19.24 -4.58
N LEU A 273 7.04 -18.55 -5.44
CA LEU A 273 8.31 -17.90 -5.04
C LEU A 273 8.11 -16.76 -4.06
N LEU A 274 7.05 -15.95 -4.21
CA LEU A 274 6.74 -14.83 -3.33
C LEU A 274 6.22 -15.27 -1.97
N GLN A 275 5.61 -16.43 -1.83
CA GLN A 275 4.96 -16.86 -0.59
C GLN A 275 5.90 -16.86 0.64
N PRO A 276 7.09 -17.48 0.62
CA PRO A 276 8.02 -17.43 1.73
C PRO A 276 8.56 -16.02 1.99
N ILE A 277 8.82 -15.24 0.94
CA ILE A 277 9.30 -13.85 1.04
C ILE A 277 8.23 -12.97 1.70
N SER A 278 6.99 -13.06 1.25
CA SER A 278 5.84 -12.35 1.80
C SER A 278 5.62 -12.68 3.28
N ARG A 279 5.76 -13.95 3.65
CA ARG A 279 5.64 -14.38 5.06
C ARG A 279 6.73 -13.75 5.92
N ALA A 280 7.98 -13.77 5.46
CA ALA A 280 9.09 -13.13 6.17
C ALA A 280 8.88 -11.60 6.29
N ALA A 281 8.50 -10.94 5.20
CA ALA A 281 8.23 -9.50 5.20
C ALA A 281 7.05 -9.11 6.10
N SER A 282 6.05 -9.98 6.25
CA SER A 282 4.90 -9.76 7.12
C SER A 282 5.25 -9.67 8.61
N ALA A 283 6.43 -10.14 9.02
CA ALA A 283 6.85 -10.11 10.42
C ALA A 283 6.97 -8.68 11.00
N VAL A 284 7.12 -7.65 10.17
CA VAL A 284 7.17 -6.25 10.62
C VAL A 284 5.81 -5.54 10.56
N LEU A 285 4.78 -6.18 10.02
CA LEU A 285 3.44 -5.59 9.97
C LEU A 285 2.80 -5.59 11.35
N PRO A 286 2.26 -4.46 11.82
CA PRO A 286 1.44 -4.46 13.02
C PRO A 286 0.17 -5.29 12.82
N VAL A 287 -0.34 -5.87 13.89
CA VAL A 287 -1.59 -6.65 13.86
C VAL A 287 -2.55 -6.05 14.88
N PRO A 288 -3.68 -5.52 14.45
CA PRO A 288 -4.09 -5.26 13.06
C PRO A 288 -3.25 -4.15 12.40
N ASN A 289 -3.35 -3.98 11.09
CA ASN A 289 -2.60 -2.96 10.35
C ASN A 289 -3.52 -2.04 9.52
N PRO A 290 -3.06 -0.80 9.19
CA PRO A 290 -3.89 0.17 8.47
C PRO A 290 -4.14 -0.19 6.99
N ILE A 291 -3.46 -1.22 6.49
CA ILE A 291 -3.59 -1.67 5.09
C ILE A 291 -4.75 -2.68 4.95
N GLY A 292 -5.07 -3.41 6.04
CA GLY A 292 -6.10 -4.44 6.05
C GLY A 292 -5.62 -5.80 5.54
N LEU A 293 -4.31 -6.05 5.62
CA LEU A 293 -3.78 -7.39 5.38
C LEU A 293 -4.07 -8.29 6.59
N ALA A 294 -4.73 -9.41 6.36
CA ALA A 294 -4.94 -10.39 7.42
C ALA A 294 -3.60 -11.05 7.82
N PRO A 295 -3.38 -11.32 9.12
CA PRO A 295 -2.24 -12.13 9.55
C PRO A 295 -2.24 -13.46 8.79
N GLY A 296 -1.11 -13.80 8.14
CA GLY A 296 -0.98 -15.07 7.42
C GLY A 296 -1.76 -15.17 6.10
N SER A 297 -2.24 -14.04 5.53
CA SER A 297 -2.96 -14.04 4.24
C SER A 297 -2.18 -14.62 3.05
N ALA A 298 -0.89 -14.89 3.23
CA ALA A 298 -0.05 -15.63 2.29
C ALA A 298 -0.35 -17.16 2.25
N THR A 299 -1.18 -17.69 3.16
CA THR A 299 -1.39 -19.15 3.32
C THR A 299 -2.75 -19.65 2.84
N SER A 300 -3.73 -18.80 2.60
CA SER A 300 -5.07 -19.24 2.17
C SER A 300 -5.25 -19.15 0.65
N GLY A 301 -4.61 -20.06 -0.05
CA GLY A 301 -4.82 -20.36 -1.46
C GLY A 301 -5.54 -21.70 -1.64
N GLN A 302 -6.66 -21.94 -0.93
CA GLN A 302 -7.57 -23.04 -1.20
C GLN A 302 -9.00 -22.49 -1.24
N GLY A 303 -9.62 -22.57 -2.40
CA GLY A 303 -11.01 -22.25 -2.70
C GLY A 303 -11.18 -21.68 -4.08
#